data_dfb9c140554bf96c73fa6221aea8508c
#
_entry.id   dfb9c140554bf96c73fa6221aea8508c
#
_cell.length_a   1.000
_cell.length_b   1.000
_cell.length_c   1.000
_cell.angle_alpha   90.00
_cell.angle_beta   90.00
_cell.angle_gamma   90.00
#
_symmetry.space_group_name_H-M   'P 1'
#
loop_
_entity.id
_entity.type
_entity.pdbx_description
1 polymer ?
#
loop_
_entity_poly.entity_id
_entity_poly.type
_entity_poly.pdbx_seq_one_letter_code
_entity_poly.pdbx_strand_id
1 'polypeptide(L)'
;MAHSLTAAPQTETAEFDLVVLGGGAGGMTAALVGALEGLRTLLIEKSDQVGGTTAYSSGTVWIPNNTQQRQMGVEDGAAASEYLDALVGGRMDRRLRQAFLAAGPLMLDYLTARTDVAFRMYRQQPDYRQDLPGAALGGRPLEPLPFDGRLLGKDFDRVRWPIPELMLFGGMMITRGEATRLLKIGRSWDALLLGATLVSRFLLDRLRYRRGTRLVLGNALAARLFRNLCDRNVAVWFDSTTRRLIAQDGRACGLLVVRNGSEISVRATRGIVLAGGGFPASPELRERFFPKPLATYTSAFAGCTGDTLLLAQEIGAALGPLGEDNSLWFPSSIATRRDGSTAVYPHIVLDRAKPGLVAVNVAGRRFVNEAVSYHEFTRAMYRSHRTVSTIPTWLVCDRRFVWKYGLGIIRPMTPVLGGYVKSGYLKQARSLTGLARIMGVDPAGLAETVRTYNGFARSGVDVQFHRGENAYDRACGDAAHRPNPCLGPIERPPFCAVAVVPTPLGTSLGLLTDESAQVVDRAGQPITALYACGNDMHSVFGGEYPGAGAELGLAMTFGYLAAKHAASAAVPPGSKGDQP
;
A
#
# COMPACT_ATOMS: atom_id res chain seq x y z
N MET A 1 9.93 34.57 -53.61
CA MET A 1 10.37 33.57 -52.60
C MET A 1 9.13 33.04 -51.90
N ALA A 2 8.73 31.82 -52.26
CA ALA A 2 7.56 31.16 -51.67
C ALA A 2 7.95 30.58 -50.30
N HIS A 3 7.34 31.09 -49.24
CA HIS A 3 7.46 30.47 -47.93
C HIS A 3 6.73 29.10 -47.96
N SER A 4 7.51 28.02 -47.92
CA SER A 4 7.02 26.68 -47.67
C SER A 4 6.38 26.67 -46.29
N LEU A 5 5.05 26.55 -46.24
CA LEU A 5 4.32 26.21 -45.04
C LEU A 5 4.71 24.77 -44.70
N THR A 6 5.57 24.60 -43.68
CA THR A 6 5.83 23.31 -43.08
C THR A 6 4.49 22.79 -42.51
N ALA A 7 4.01 21.70 -43.11
CA ALA A 7 2.81 21.01 -42.63
C ALA A 7 3.00 20.70 -41.11
N ALA A 8 2.01 21.02 -40.30
CA ALA A 8 2.00 20.65 -38.88
C ALA A 8 2.20 19.13 -38.81
N PRO A 9 3.00 18.64 -37.85
CA PRO A 9 3.22 17.21 -37.71
C PRO A 9 1.86 16.51 -37.55
N GLN A 10 1.58 15.53 -38.41
CA GLN A 10 0.37 14.71 -38.28
C GLN A 10 0.46 13.95 -36.97
N THR A 11 -0.41 14.30 -36.01
CA THR A 11 -0.51 13.59 -34.74
C THR A 11 -1.05 12.18 -35.04
N GLU A 12 -0.24 11.16 -34.74
CA GLU A 12 -0.68 9.76 -34.87
C GLU A 12 -1.96 9.55 -34.04
N THR A 13 -2.92 8.82 -34.59
CA THR A 13 -4.20 8.58 -33.90
C THR A 13 -4.38 7.09 -33.61
N ALA A 14 -4.74 6.75 -32.39
CA ALA A 14 -5.10 5.39 -31.98
C ALA A 14 -6.51 5.38 -31.36
N GLU A 15 -7.22 4.29 -31.51
CA GLU A 15 -8.58 4.13 -30.98
C GLU A 15 -8.71 2.84 -30.17
N PHE A 16 -9.28 2.97 -28.97
CA PHE A 16 -9.61 1.88 -28.07
C PHE A 16 -10.99 2.09 -27.45
N ASP A 17 -11.59 1.00 -26.95
CA ASP A 17 -12.87 1.10 -26.24
C ASP A 17 -12.63 1.62 -24.81
N LEU A 18 -11.68 1.03 -24.11
CA LEU A 18 -11.31 1.41 -22.75
C LEU A 18 -9.83 1.77 -22.67
N VAL A 19 -9.52 2.95 -22.12
CA VAL A 19 -8.16 3.37 -21.86
C VAL A 19 -7.95 3.50 -20.36
N VAL A 20 -6.91 2.86 -19.83
CA VAL A 20 -6.60 2.83 -18.39
C VAL A 20 -5.25 3.49 -18.15
N LEU A 21 -5.18 4.47 -17.24
CA LEU A 21 -3.98 5.20 -16.87
C LEU A 21 -3.42 4.69 -15.54
N GLY A 22 -2.31 3.96 -15.58
CA GLY A 22 -1.58 3.44 -14.43
C GLY A 22 -1.63 1.91 -14.30
N GLY A 23 -0.45 1.31 -14.20
CA GLY A 23 -0.21 -0.15 -14.11
C GLY A 23 -0.18 -0.70 -12.68
N GLY A 24 -0.88 -0.08 -11.71
CA GLY A 24 -1.11 -0.61 -10.38
C GLY A 24 -2.22 -1.69 -10.35
N ALA A 25 -2.52 -2.26 -9.17
CA ALA A 25 -3.54 -3.31 -9.04
C ALA A 25 -4.92 -2.86 -9.53
N GLY A 26 -5.35 -1.63 -9.20
CA GLY A 26 -6.63 -1.09 -9.65
C GLY A 26 -6.70 -0.97 -11.17
N GLY A 27 -5.70 -0.33 -11.78
CA GLY A 27 -5.65 -0.15 -13.23
C GLY A 27 -5.52 -1.48 -14.00
N MET A 28 -4.65 -2.38 -13.55
CA MET A 28 -4.55 -3.71 -14.17
C MET A 28 -5.84 -4.53 -14.01
N THR A 29 -6.55 -4.37 -12.88
CA THR A 29 -7.88 -5.01 -12.71
C THR A 29 -8.89 -4.41 -13.68
N ALA A 30 -8.96 -3.08 -13.82
CA ALA A 30 -9.86 -2.43 -14.78
C ALA A 30 -9.55 -2.86 -16.23
N ALA A 31 -8.28 -2.87 -16.61
CA ALA A 31 -7.86 -3.30 -17.94
C ALA A 31 -8.19 -4.78 -18.22
N LEU A 32 -7.95 -5.65 -17.22
CA LEU A 32 -8.25 -7.08 -17.33
C LEU A 32 -9.75 -7.34 -17.46
N VAL A 33 -10.56 -6.67 -16.62
CA VAL A 33 -12.02 -6.81 -16.68
C VAL A 33 -12.55 -6.25 -18.01
N GLY A 34 -12.06 -5.10 -18.48
CA GLY A 34 -12.43 -4.56 -19.80
C GLY A 34 -12.16 -5.57 -20.93
N ALA A 35 -10.99 -6.19 -20.95
CA ALA A 35 -10.66 -7.22 -21.93
C ALA A 35 -11.54 -8.48 -21.80
N LEU A 36 -11.89 -8.89 -20.57
CA LEU A 36 -12.80 -10.02 -20.30
C LEU A 36 -14.24 -9.73 -20.72
N GLU A 37 -14.64 -8.46 -20.78
CA GLU A 37 -15.94 -7.99 -21.32
C GLU A 37 -15.89 -7.72 -22.83
N GLY A 38 -14.78 -8.05 -23.51
CA GLY A 38 -14.63 -7.95 -24.95
C GLY A 38 -14.24 -6.56 -25.47
N LEU A 39 -13.82 -5.64 -24.60
CA LEU A 39 -13.39 -4.30 -25.00
C LEU A 39 -11.95 -4.32 -25.53
N ARG A 40 -11.68 -3.56 -26.61
CA ARG A 40 -10.32 -3.22 -27.02
C ARG A 40 -9.72 -2.29 -25.98
N THR A 41 -8.86 -2.84 -25.12
CA THR A 41 -8.35 -2.14 -23.96
C THR A 41 -6.89 -1.75 -24.13
N LEU A 42 -6.55 -0.51 -23.73
CA LEU A 42 -5.19 0.01 -23.63
C LEU A 42 -4.87 0.32 -22.18
N LEU A 43 -3.74 -0.18 -21.68
CA LEU A 43 -3.15 0.23 -20.42
C LEU A 43 -1.92 1.13 -20.69
N ILE A 44 -1.92 2.33 -20.14
CA ILE A 44 -0.81 3.29 -20.24
C ILE A 44 -0.10 3.36 -18.90
N GLU A 45 1.19 3.05 -18.90
CA GLU A 45 2.07 3.15 -17.73
C GLU A 45 3.22 4.12 -18.02
N LYS A 46 3.42 5.09 -17.14
CA LYS A 46 4.44 6.13 -17.35
C LYS A 46 5.87 5.66 -17.15
N SER A 47 6.05 4.55 -16.46
CA SER A 47 7.35 3.92 -16.26
C SER A 47 7.56 2.70 -17.18
N ASP A 48 8.73 2.13 -17.13
CA ASP A 48 9.11 0.90 -17.85
C ASP A 48 8.55 -0.38 -17.21
N GLN A 49 7.82 -0.28 -16.07
CA GLN A 49 7.39 -1.43 -15.26
C GLN A 49 5.98 -1.23 -14.69
N VAL A 50 5.17 -2.29 -14.74
CA VAL A 50 3.90 -2.36 -14.01
C VAL A 50 4.11 -2.69 -12.52
N GLY A 51 3.07 -2.47 -11.75
CA GLY A 51 3.00 -2.80 -10.33
C GLY A 51 2.92 -1.58 -9.41
N GLY A 52 3.49 -0.44 -9.79
CA GLY A 52 3.43 0.78 -8.98
C GLY A 52 3.71 0.49 -7.49
N THR A 53 2.94 1.11 -6.59
CA THR A 53 3.01 0.85 -5.13
C THR A 53 2.51 -0.56 -4.75
N THR A 54 1.67 -1.19 -5.59
CA THR A 54 1.22 -2.58 -5.37
C THR A 54 2.41 -3.53 -5.23
N ALA A 55 3.44 -3.39 -6.06
CA ALA A 55 4.64 -4.23 -6.02
C ALA A 55 5.44 -4.06 -4.71
N TYR A 56 5.32 -2.94 -4.02
CA TYR A 56 5.97 -2.66 -2.73
C TYR A 56 5.17 -3.19 -1.53
N SER A 57 3.90 -3.50 -1.72
CA SER A 57 2.95 -3.88 -0.68
C SER A 57 3.00 -5.36 -0.32
N SER A 58 2.22 -5.74 0.70
CA SER A 58 1.94 -7.14 1.01
C SER A 58 1.06 -7.83 -0.04
N GLY A 59 0.46 -7.10 -0.97
CA GLY A 59 -0.51 -7.62 -1.94
C GLY A 59 -1.84 -8.06 -1.32
N THR A 60 -2.00 -7.88 -0.02
CA THR A 60 -3.23 -8.24 0.68
C THR A 60 -4.38 -7.38 0.17
N VAL A 61 -5.55 -7.99 -0.01
CA VAL A 61 -6.81 -7.31 -0.31
C VAL A 61 -7.79 -7.53 0.85
N TRP A 62 -8.45 -6.48 1.31
CA TRP A 62 -9.45 -6.55 2.37
C TRP A 62 -10.83 -6.57 1.74
N ILE A 63 -11.46 -7.74 1.72
CA ILE A 63 -12.78 -7.97 1.13
C ILE A 63 -13.64 -8.75 2.13
N PRO A 64 -14.53 -8.08 2.85
CA PRO A 64 -15.51 -8.73 3.72
C PRO A 64 -16.49 -9.62 2.93
N ASN A 65 -17.06 -10.60 3.61
CA ASN A 65 -18.05 -11.50 3.06
C ASN A 65 -17.61 -12.22 1.77
N ASN A 66 -16.29 -12.50 1.67
CA ASN A 66 -15.73 -13.21 0.52
C ASN A 66 -16.14 -14.68 0.50
N THR A 67 -16.02 -15.30 -0.68
CA THR A 67 -16.43 -16.70 -0.90
C THR A 67 -15.74 -17.68 0.05
N GLN A 68 -14.47 -17.45 0.44
CA GLN A 68 -13.79 -18.32 1.39
C GLN A 68 -14.36 -18.23 2.81
N GLN A 69 -14.87 -17.05 3.23
CA GLN A 69 -15.63 -16.92 4.49
C GLN A 69 -16.95 -17.68 4.40
N ARG A 70 -17.74 -17.48 3.32
CA ARG A 70 -19.02 -18.18 3.12
C ARG A 70 -18.87 -19.70 3.08
N GLN A 71 -17.82 -20.22 2.44
CA GLN A 71 -17.48 -21.65 2.44
C GLN A 71 -17.17 -22.22 3.83
N MET A 72 -16.80 -21.35 4.79
CA MET A 72 -16.62 -21.72 6.20
C MET A 72 -17.88 -21.49 7.06
N GLY A 73 -19.00 -21.13 6.45
CA GLY A 73 -20.24 -20.83 7.16
C GLY A 73 -20.24 -19.48 7.87
N VAL A 74 -19.35 -18.54 7.46
CA VAL A 74 -19.28 -17.19 8.05
C VAL A 74 -19.96 -16.19 7.12
N GLU A 75 -21.11 -15.67 7.57
CA GLU A 75 -21.86 -14.58 6.94
C GLU A 75 -21.41 -13.25 7.57
N ASP A 76 -20.57 -12.48 6.84
CA ASP A 76 -19.87 -11.31 7.39
C ASP A 76 -20.45 -9.96 6.91
N GLY A 77 -21.42 -9.97 5.99
CA GLY A 77 -21.88 -8.73 5.34
C GLY A 77 -22.46 -7.70 6.31
N ALA A 78 -23.31 -8.13 7.25
CA ALA A 78 -23.92 -7.25 8.25
C ALA A 78 -22.87 -6.68 9.22
N ALA A 79 -22.00 -7.54 9.76
CA ALA A 79 -20.94 -7.12 10.68
C ALA A 79 -19.94 -6.18 10.01
N ALA A 80 -19.59 -6.42 8.75
CA ALA A 80 -18.70 -5.53 8.00
C ALA A 80 -19.33 -4.16 7.75
N SER A 81 -20.65 -4.11 7.46
CA SER A 81 -21.36 -2.83 7.31
C SER A 81 -21.38 -2.05 8.62
N GLU A 82 -21.71 -2.70 9.73
CA GLU A 82 -21.70 -2.11 11.07
C GLU A 82 -20.31 -1.56 11.43
N TYR A 83 -19.27 -2.35 11.17
CA TYR A 83 -17.89 -1.93 11.41
C TYR A 83 -17.51 -0.68 10.60
N LEU A 84 -17.81 -0.67 9.29
CA LEU A 84 -17.50 0.48 8.44
C LEU A 84 -18.35 1.71 8.79
N ASP A 85 -19.61 1.52 9.18
CA ASP A 85 -20.46 2.63 9.61
C ASP A 85 -19.96 3.24 10.93
N ALA A 86 -19.51 2.42 11.87
CA ALA A 86 -18.88 2.90 13.10
C ALA A 86 -17.52 3.57 12.86
N LEU A 87 -16.70 3.01 11.96
CA LEU A 87 -15.37 3.52 11.66
C LEU A 87 -15.39 4.84 10.89
N VAL A 88 -16.22 4.93 9.85
CA VAL A 88 -16.25 6.07 8.92
C VAL A 88 -17.24 7.15 9.38
N GLY A 89 -18.36 6.75 9.95
CA GLY A 89 -19.44 7.69 10.33
C GLY A 89 -19.96 8.46 9.12
N GLY A 90 -20.21 9.75 9.33
CA GLY A 90 -20.72 10.68 8.30
C GLY A 90 -19.64 11.31 7.40
N ARG A 91 -18.36 10.89 7.50
CA ARG A 91 -17.27 11.50 6.72
C ARG A 91 -17.34 11.20 5.22
N MET A 92 -18.01 10.12 4.83
CA MET A 92 -18.21 9.73 3.43
C MET A 92 -19.62 9.17 3.21
N ASP A 93 -20.09 9.25 1.97
CA ASP A 93 -21.37 8.68 1.57
C ASP A 93 -21.42 7.18 1.84
N ARG A 94 -22.46 6.75 2.54
CA ARG A 94 -22.69 5.35 2.88
C ARG A 94 -22.88 4.47 1.64
N ARG A 95 -23.47 5.03 0.56
CA ARG A 95 -23.71 4.30 -0.70
C ARG A 95 -22.41 3.77 -1.31
N LEU A 96 -21.32 4.55 -1.26
CA LEU A 96 -20.01 4.11 -1.75
C LEU A 96 -19.46 2.93 -0.96
N ARG A 97 -19.65 2.92 0.39
CA ARG A 97 -19.27 1.77 1.24
C ARG A 97 -20.10 0.54 0.93
N GLN A 98 -21.41 0.71 0.69
CA GLN A 98 -22.31 -0.37 0.29
C GLN A 98 -21.95 -0.93 -1.08
N ALA A 99 -21.62 -0.07 -2.06
CA ALA A 99 -21.12 -0.50 -3.37
C ALA A 99 -19.83 -1.33 -3.23
N PHE A 100 -18.88 -0.90 -2.39
CA PHE A 100 -17.67 -1.66 -2.09
C PHE A 100 -17.97 -3.02 -1.47
N LEU A 101 -18.83 -3.09 -0.44
CA LEU A 101 -19.19 -4.34 0.24
C LEU A 101 -19.93 -5.32 -0.67
N ALA A 102 -20.78 -4.82 -1.56
CA ALA A 102 -21.51 -5.63 -2.53
C ALA A 102 -20.59 -6.12 -3.68
N ALA A 103 -19.80 -5.23 -4.25
CA ALA A 103 -19.01 -5.53 -5.44
C ALA A 103 -17.68 -6.26 -5.13
N GLY A 104 -17.11 -6.08 -3.93
CA GLY A 104 -15.82 -6.70 -3.58
C GLY A 104 -15.81 -8.22 -3.70
N PRO A 105 -16.74 -8.97 -3.09
CA PRO A 105 -16.86 -10.41 -3.29
C PRO A 105 -17.11 -10.82 -4.73
N LEU A 106 -17.96 -10.08 -5.46
CA LEU A 106 -18.25 -10.33 -6.88
C LEU A 106 -17.00 -10.15 -7.75
N MET A 107 -16.20 -9.13 -7.49
CA MET A 107 -14.92 -8.90 -8.18
C MET A 107 -13.96 -10.08 -7.96
N LEU A 108 -13.82 -10.58 -6.72
CA LEU A 108 -12.97 -11.73 -6.42
C LEU A 108 -13.45 -12.98 -7.16
N ASP A 109 -14.76 -13.28 -7.07
CA ASP A 109 -15.36 -14.44 -7.71
C ASP A 109 -15.24 -14.36 -9.24
N TYR A 110 -15.44 -13.16 -9.82
CA TYR A 110 -15.29 -12.91 -11.24
C TYR A 110 -13.84 -13.16 -11.74
N LEU A 111 -12.85 -12.62 -11.02
CA LEU A 111 -11.45 -12.79 -11.39
C LEU A 111 -10.96 -14.23 -11.19
N THR A 112 -11.31 -14.87 -10.07
CA THR A 112 -10.89 -16.26 -9.80
C THR A 112 -11.53 -17.27 -10.75
N ALA A 113 -12.76 -17.02 -11.22
CA ALA A 113 -13.45 -17.91 -12.15
C ALA A 113 -12.93 -17.78 -13.60
N ARG A 114 -12.41 -16.61 -14.00
CA ARG A 114 -12.05 -16.32 -15.39
C ARG A 114 -10.55 -16.16 -15.66
N THR A 115 -9.74 -16.20 -14.60
CA THR A 115 -8.29 -15.97 -14.67
C THR A 115 -7.56 -16.88 -13.69
N ASP A 116 -6.23 -16.82 -13.66
CA ASP A 116 -5.42 -17.51 -12.66
C ASP A 116 -5.20 -16.66 -11.37
N VAL A 117 -5.89 -15.52 -11.23
CA VAL A 117 -5.83 -14.71 -10.02
C VAL A 117 -6.35 -15.52 -8.84
N ALA A 118 -5.50 -15.70 -7.84
CA ALA A 118 -5.81 -16.56 -6.70
C ALA A 118 -5.32 -15.96 -5.39
N PHE A 119 -6.18 -16.07 -4.39
CA PHE A 119 -5.94 -15.56 -3.04
C PHE A 119 -6.17 -16.66 -2.00
N ARG A 120 -5.55 -16.47 -0.84
CA ARG A 120 -5.80 -17.27 0.37
C ARG A 120 -6.19 -16.34 1.51
N MET A 121 -7.27 -16.69 2.18
CA MET A 121 -7.78 -15.94 3.31
C MET A 121 -6.83 -16.01 4.52
N TYR A 122 -6.60 -14.87 5.17
CA TYR A 122 -5.95 -14.80 6.47
C TYR A 122 -6.97 -15.07 7.58
N ARG A 123 -6.91 -16.27 8.16
CA ARG A 123 -7.85 -16.69 9.22
C ARG A 123 -7.69 -15.92 10.53
N GLN A 124 -6.48 -15.43 10.82
CA GLN A 124 -6.10 -14.79 12.09
C GLN A 124 -5.40 -13.45 11.83
N GLN A 125 -6.04 -12.60 11.05
CA GLN A 125 -5.60 -11.23 10.82
C GLN A 125 -6.76 -10.30 11.18
N PRO A 126 -6.82 -9.81 12.44
CA PRO A 126 -7.89 -8.95 12.92
C PRO A 126 -7.94 -7.61 12.19
N ASP A 127 -9.12 -7.02 12.13
CA ASP A 127 -9.30 -5.63 11.72
C ASP A 127 -8.55 -4.69 12.67
N TYR A 128 -8.24 -3.48 12.20
CA TYR A 128 -7.37 -2.57 12.95
C TYR A 128 -8.03 -1.92 14.17
N ARG A 129 -9.33 -1.69 14.13
CA ARG A 129 -10.10 -1.07 15.21
C ARG A 129 -11.00 -2.11 15.89
N GLN A 130 -10.38 -2.91 16.77
CA GLN A 130 -11.05 -3.97 17.52
C GLN A 130 -11.99 -3.45 18.62
N ASP A 131 -11.92 -2.16 18.89
CA ASP A 131 -12.79 -1.42 19.80
C ASP A 131 -14.15 -1.06 19.19
N LEU A 132 -14.32 -1.23 17.87
CA LEU A 132 -15.56 -0.91 17.16
C LEU A 132 -16.46 -2.13 16.97
N PRO A 133 -17.80 -1.96 16.98
CA PRO A 133 -18.72 -3.03 16.69
C PRO A 133 -18.51 -3.59 15.29
N GLY A 134 -18.81 -4.86 15.09
CA GLY A 134 -18.66 -5.53 13.80
C GLY A 134 -17.20 -5.80 13.38
N ALA A 135 -16.18 -5.46 14.19
CA ALA A 135 -14.79 -5.79 13.91
C ALA A 135 -14.54 -7.31 13.89
N ALA A 136 -13.88 -7.80 12.84
CA ALA A 136 -13.59 -9.22 12.68
C ALA A 136 -12.23 -9.61 13.29
N LEU A 137 -12.12 -10.85 13.77
CA LEU A 137 -10.86 -11.43 14.25
C LEU A 137 -9.99 -11.96 13.09
N GLY A 138 -10.55 -12.02 11.88
CA GLY A 138 -9.89 -12.47 10.66
C GLY A 138 -10.88 -12.78 9.55
N GLY A 139 -10.37 -13.29 8.43
CA GLY A 139 -11.20 -13.72 7.32
C GLY A 139 -11.44 -12.66 6.23
N ARG A 140 -11.45 -11.37 6.56
CA ARG A 140 -11.62 -10.27 5.60
C ARG A 140 -10.38 -10.03 4.74
N PRO A 141 -9.15 -10.04 5.28
CA PRO A 141 -7.94 -9.93 4.48
C PRO A 141 -7.61 -11.23 3.74
N LEU A 142 -7.25 -11.12 2.46
CA LEU A 142 -6.79 -12.23 1.62
C LEU A 142 -5.39 -11.91 1.06
N GLU A 143 -4.46 -12.87 1.12
CA GLU A 143 -3.13 -12.74 0.53
C GLU A 143 -3.06 -13.40 -0.86
N PRO A 144 -2.34 -12.83 -1.82
CA PRO A 144 -2.13 -13.48 -3.11
C PRO A 144 -1.27 -14.73 -2.95
N LEU A 145 -1.61 -15.78 -3.67
CA LEU A 145 -0.79 -16.98 -3.72
C LEU A 145 0.56 -16.69 -4.43
N PRO A 146 1.64 -17.40 -4.08
CA PRO A 146 2.92 -17.28 -4.77
C PRO A 146 2.77 -17.45 -6.29
N PHE A 147 3.54 -16.69 -7.05
CA PHE A 147 3.55 -16.72 -8.50
C PHE A 147 4.93 -17.06 -9.03
N ASP A 148 5.00 -17.87 -10.09
CA ASP A 148 6.25 -18.17 -10.78
C ASP A 148 6.49 -17.13 -11.89
N GLY A 149 7.42 -16.20 -11.66
CA GLY A 149 7.77 -15.15 -12.60
C GLY A 149 8.28 -15.65 -13.96
N ARG A 150 8.75 -16.90 -14.05
CA ARG A 150 9.18 -17.52 -15.31
C ARG A 150 8.05 -17.59 -16.34
N LEU A 151 6.80 -17.63 -15.89
CA LEU A 151 5.61 -17.64 -16.75
C LEU A 151 5.46 -16.35 -17.57
N LEU A 152 6.08 -15.25 -17.16
CA LEU A 152 6.10 -13.99 -17.90
C LEU A 152 7.14 -13.98 -19.04
N GLY A 153 8.07 -14.94 -19.08
CA GLY A 153 9.09 -15.01 -20.13
C GLY A 153 9.92 -13.73 -20.22
N LYS A 154 9.97 -13.11 -21.40
CA LYS A 154 10.67 -11.84 -21.65
C LYS A 154 10.10 -10.65 -20.89
N ASP A 155 8.84 -10.71 -20.48
CA ASP A 155 8.16 -9.63 -19.80
C ASP A 155 8.35 -9.66 -18.26
N PHE A 156 9.15 -10.62 -17.74
CA PHE A 156 9.43 -10.73 -16.31
C PHE A 156 10.06 -9.45 -15.72
N ASP A 157 10.95 -8.82 -16.46
CA ASP A 157 11.61 -7.58 -16.03
C ASP A 157 10.68 -6.35 -16.10
N ARG A 158 9.50 -6.46 -16.73
CA ARG A 158 8.46 -5.44 -16.71
C ARG A 158 7.66 -5.38 -15.40
N VAL A 159 7.87 -6.35 -14.50
CA VAL A 159 7.26 -6.30 -13.15
C VAL A 159 8.22 -5.62 -12.17
N ARG A 160 7.75 -4.56 -11.53
CA ARG A 160 8.52 -3.76 -10.58
C ARG A 160 9.06 -4.60 -9.43
N TRP A 161 10.32 -4.35 -9.07
CA TRP A 161 10.95 -5.02 -7.93
C TRP A 161 10.31 -4.56 -6.61
N PRO A 162 10.28 -5.42 -5.59
CA PRO A 162 9.86 -5.01 -4.25
C PRO A 162 10.89 -4.08 -3.61
N ILE A 163 10.54 -3.51 -2.46
CA ILE A 163 11.46 -2.70 -1.66
C ILE A 163 12.69 -3.56 -1.30
N PRO A 164 13.93 -3.11 -1.55
CA PRO A 164 15.14 -3.90 -1.32
C PRO A 164 15.28 -4.44 0.11
N GLU A 165 14.86 -3.67 1.10
CA GLU A 165 14.93 -4.01 2.52
C GLU A 165 14.03 -5.21 2.89
N LEU A 166 12.99 -5.48 2.10
CA LEU A 166 12.09 -6.63 2.27
C LEU A 166 12.56 -7.89 1.53
N MET A 167 13.64 -7.79 0.74
CA MET A 167 14.25 -8.94 0.06
C MET A 167 15.41 -9.53 0.87
N LEU A 168 15.61 -10.85 0.74
CA LEU A 168 16.80 -11.55 1.23
C LEU A 168 17.79 -11.71 0.09
N PHE A 169 19.09 -11.69 0.40
CA PHE A 169 20.19 -11.91 -0.56
C PHE A 169 20.10 -11.09 -1.86
N GLY A 170 19.48 -9.88 -1.78
CA GLY A 170 19.38 -8.98 -2.92
C GLY A 170 18.41 -9.42 -4.03
N GLY A 171 17.40 -10.25 -3.73
CA GLY A 171 16.41 -10.63 -4.73
C GLY A 171 15.51 -11.82 -4.38
N MET A 172 15.72 -12.46 -3.24
CA MET A 172 14.87 -13.55 -2.76
C MET A 172 13.72 -12.99 -1.93
N MET A 173 12.50 -13.32 -2.28
CA MET A 173 11.29 -12.94 -1.55
C MET A 173 10.80 -14.09 -0.67
N ILE A 174 10.27 -13.75 0.50
CA ILE A 174 9.63 -14.70 1.44
C ILE A 174 8.29 -14.12 1.91
N THR A 175 7.35 -15.01 2.24
CA THR A 175 6.09 -14.64 2.87
C THR A 175 6.29 -14.36 4.36
N ARG A 176 5.32 -13.68 5.01
CA ARG A 176 5.31 -13.47 6.46
C ARG A 176 5.35 -14.80 7.25
N GLY A 177 4.61 -15.82 6.79
CA GLY A 177 4.61 -17.14 7.41
C GLY A 177 5.96 -17.84 7.33
N GLU A 178 6.62 -17.76 6.17
CA GLU A 178 7.97 -18.30 5.98
C GLU A 178 9.00 -17.56 6.84
N ALA A 179 8.93 -16.23 6.92
CA ALA A 179 9.80 -15.45 7.80
C ALA A 179 9.71 -15.92 9.26
N THR A 180 8.47 -16.12 9.77
CA THR A 180 8.24 -16.63 11.13
C THR A 180 8.79 -18.03 11.34
N ARG A 181 8.69 -18.92 10.33
CA ARG A 181 9.27 -20.27 10.39
C ARG A 181 10.80 -20.23 10.35
N LEU A 182 11.39 -19.40 9.48
CA LEU A 182 12.85 -19.26 9.34
C LEU A 182 13.54 -18.72 10.61
N LEU A 183 12.83 -17.96 11.45
CA LEU A 183 13.35 -17.56 12.77
C LEU A 183 13.62 -18.74 13.71
N LYS A 184 13.08 -19.91 13.40
CA LYS A 184 13.32 -21.17 14.14
C LYS A 184 14.46 -22.03 13.54
N ILE A 185 15.21 -21.51 12.55
CA ILE A 185 16.42 -22.19 12.01
C ILE A 185 17.38 -22.50 13.17
N GLY A 186 17.89 -23.73 13.21
CA GLY A 186 18.71 -24.24 14.32
C GLY A 186 17.93 -24.88 15.48
N ARG A 187 16.56 -24.82 15.45
CA ARG A 187 15.68 -25.47 16.42
C ARG A 187 14.62 -26.37 15.78
N SER A 188 14.48 -26.35 14.45
CA SER A 188 13.46 -27.09 13.71
C SER A 188 14.03 -27.54 12.36
N TRP A 189 13.95 -28.84 12.09
CA TRP A 189 14.31 -29.43 10.80
C TRP A 189 13.46 -28.88 9.64
N ASP A 190 12.16 -28.62 9.88
CA ASP A 190 11.27 -27.98 8.88
C ASP A 190 11.74 -26.59 8.48
N ALA A 191 12.25 -25.81 9.44
CA ALA A 191 12.77 -24.47 9.16
C ALA A 191 14.08 -24.56 8.35
N LEU A 192 14.93 -25.52 8.65
CA LEU A 192 16.17 -25.76 7.91
C LEU A 192 15.88 -26.21 6.46
N LEU A 193 14.99 -27.18 6.27
CA LEU A 193 14.57 -27.66 4.96
C LEU A 193 13.92 -26.56 4.13
N LEU A 194 13.02 -25.76 4.75
CA LEU A 194 12.43 -24.59 4.10
C LEU A 194 13.52 -23.62 3.64
N GLY A 195 14.45 -23.27 4.51
CA GLY A 195 15.56 -22.37 4.19
C GLY A 195 16.42 -22.91 3.03
N ALA A 196 16.81 -24.19 3.10
CA ALA A 196 17.58 -24.85 2.05
C ALA A 196 16.84 -24.84 0.69
N THR A 197 15.54 -25.16 0.70
CA THR A 197 14.70 -25.16 -0.51
C THR A 197 14.58 -23.76 -1.13
N LEU A 198 14.34 -22.73 -0.32
CA LEU A 198 14.21 -21.37 -0.81
C LEU A 198 15.55 -20.84 -1.35
N VAL A 199 16.65 -21.10 -0.66
CA VAL A 199 17.99 -20.66 -1.07
C VAL A 199 18.44 -21.38 -2.32
N SER A 200 18.31 -22.71 -2.40
CA SER A 200 18.72 -23.48 -3.59
C SER A 200 17.93 -23.05 -4.83
N ARG A 201 16.61 -22.90 -4.72
CA ARG A 201 15.80 -22.35 -5.81
C ARG A 201 16.28 -20.96 -6.22
N PHE A 202 16.53 -20.07 -5.26
CA PHE A 202 17.01 -18.71 -5.54
C PHE A 202 18.37 -18.75 -6.26
N LEU A 203 19.32 -19.58 -5.83
CA LEU A 203 20.63 -19.71 -6.48
C LEU A 203 20.50 -20.21 -7.93
N LEU A 204 19.64 -21.20 -8.17
CA LEU A 204 19.33 -21.68 -9.53
C LEU A 204 18.70 -20.58 -10.39
N ASP A 205 17.75 -19.81 -9.83
CA ASP A 205 17.15 -18.69 -10.53
C ASP A 205 18.21 -17.65 -10.94
N ARG A 206 19.18 -17.35 -10.05
CA ARG A 206 20.24 -16.36 -10.29
C ARG A 206 21.20 -16.71 -11.44
N LEU A 207 21.21 -17.95 -11.91
CA LEU A 207 21.97 -18.35 -13.10
C LEU A 207 21.38 -17.77 -14.40
N ARG A 208 20.07 -17.46 -14.43
CA ARG A 208 19.35 -17.01 -15.63
C ARG A 208 18.61 -15.68 -15.47
N TYR A 209 18.31 -15.27 -14.24
CA TYR A 209 17.49 -14.09 -13.92
C TYR A 209 18.23 -13.14 -12.98
N ARG A 210 17.93 -11.85 -13.07
CA ARG A 210 18.49 -10.81 -12.20
C ARG A 210 18.04 -10.93 -10.75
N ARG A 211 16.89 -11.59 -10.49
CA ARG A 211 16.27 -11.82 -9.16
C ARG A 211 15.66 -13.21 -9.08
N GLY A 212 15.23 -13.63 -7.88
CA GLY A 212 14.46 -14.85 -7.73
C GLY A 212 13.14 -14.79 -8.51
N THR A 213 12.79 -15.90 -9.16
CA THR A 213 11.56 -16.00 -9.98
C THR A 213 10.33 -16.33 -9.15
N ARG A 214 10.50 -16.81 -7.92
CA ARG A 214 9.39 -17.02 -7.00
C ARG A 214 8.95 -15.67 -6.43
N LEU A 215 7.83 -15.16 -6.94
CA LEU A 215 7.24 -13.92 -6.48
C LEU A 215 6.19 -14.20 -5.41
N VAL A 216 6.15 -13.36 -4.37
CA VAL A 216 5.15 -13.41 -3.30
C VAL A 216 4.66 -11.99 -2.99
N LEU A 217 3.67 -11.86 -2.11
CA LEU A 217 3.15 -10.55 -1.67
C LEU A 217 2.65 -9.73 -2.87
N GLY A 218 2.80 -8.41 -2.83
CA GLY A 218 2.38 -7.49 -3.89
C GLY A 218 3.02 -7.77 -5.26
N ASN A 219 4.23 -8.30 -5.28
CA ASN A 219 4.87 -8.75 -6.53
C ASN A 219 4.14 -9.91 -7.18
N ALA A 220 3.63 -10.88 -6.39
CA ALA A 220 2.82 -11.98 -6.93
C ALA A 220 1.51 -11.48 -7.51
N LEU A 221 0.85 -10.54 -6.84
CA LEU A 221 -0.40 -9.93 -7.34
C LEU A 221 -0.16 -9.18 -8.65
N ALA A 222 0.84 -8.28 -8.67
CA ALA A 222 1.16 -7.49 -9.84
C ALA A 222 1.54 -8.37 -11.05
N ALA A 223 2.42 -9.36 -10.82
CA ALA A 223 2.86 -10.27 -11.87
C ALA A 223 1.71 -11.13 -12.43
N ARG A 224 0.81 -11.59 -11.57
CA ARG A 224 -0.32 -12.41 -11.95
C ARG A 224 -1.35 -11.60 -12.75
N LEU A 225 -1.68 -10.39 -12.32
CA LEU A 225 -2.53 -9.48 -13.10
C LEU A 225 -1.91 -9.18 -14.46
N PHE A 226 -0.62 -8.83 -14.47
CA PHE A 226 0.09 -8.53 -15.72
C PHE A 226 0.15 -9.73 -16.69
N ARG A 227 0.41 -10.93 -16.17
CA ARG A 227 0.36 -12.16 -16.97
C ARG A 227 -1.01 -12.33 -17.66
N ASN A 228 -2.08 -12.12 -16.93
CA ASN A 228 -3.43 -12.22 -17.51
C ASN A 228 -3.73 -11.17 -18.58
N LEU A 229 -3.13 -9.98 -18.49
CA LEU A 229 -3.19 -8.97 -19.56
C LEU A 229 -2.43 -9.45 -20.82
N CYS A 230 -1.21 -9.98 -20.63
CA CYS A 230 -0.41 -10.52 -21.72
C CYS A 230 -1.12 -11.67 -22.44
N ASP A 231 -1.70 -12.62 -21.71
CA ASP A 231 -2.40 -13.79 -22.25
C ASP A 231 -3.66 -13.40 -23.06
N ARG A 232 -4.19 -12.19 -22.84
CA ARG A 232 -5.35 -11.64 -23.58
C ARG A 232 -4.96 -10.57 -24.59
N ASN A 233 -3.66 -10.44 -24.87
CA ASN A 233 -3.11 -9.46 -25.83
C ASN A 233 -3.59 -8.01 -25.56
N VAL A 234 -3.80 -7.65 -24.28
CA VAL A 234 -4.10 -6.27 -23.92
C VAL A 234 -2.90 -5.38 -24.28
N ALA A 235 -3.15 -4.31 -25.00
CA ALA A 235 -2.11 -3.35 -25.34
C ALA A 235 -1.61 -2.64 -24.08
N VAL A 236 -0.28 -2.70 -23.82
CA VAL A 236 0.35 -2.00 -22.71
C VAL A 236 1.41 -1.06 -23.26
N TRP A 237 1.22 0.24 -23.03
CA TRP A 237 2.17 1.27 -23.41
C TRP A 237 3.00 1.66 -22.18
N PHE A 238 4.25 1.25 -22.17
CA PHE A 238 5.25 1.66 -21.18
C PHE A 238 5.89 2.98 -21.60
N ASP A 239 6.56 3.63 -20.64
CA ASP A 239 7.27 4.90 -20.84
C ASP A 239 6.40 5.95 -21.54
N SER A 240 5.09 5.98 -21.18
CA SER A 240 4.07 6.77 -21.87
C SER A 240 3.36 7.69 -20.87
N THR A 241 3.43 9.00 -21.13
CA THR A 241 2.88 10.03 -20.23
C THR A 241 1.68 10.71 -20.86
N THR A 242 0.55 10.74 -20.17
CA THR A 242 -0.63 11.51 -20.58
C THR A 242 -0.40 12.99 -20.30
N ARG A 243 -0.61 13.84 -21.32
CA ARG A 243 -0.47 15.29 -21.26
C ARG A 243 -1.79 16.00 -21.04
N ARG A 244 -2.88 15.48 -21.59
CA ARG A 244 -4.20 16.12 -21.51
C ARG A 244 -5.29 15.07 -21.65
N LEU A 245 -6.38 15.23 -20.94
CA LEU A 245 -7.65 14.57 -21.21
C LEU A 245 -8.46 15.44 -22.19
N ILE A 246 -9.17 14.78 -23.11
CA ILE A 246 -10.05 15.43 -24.07
C ILE A 246 -11.48 15.15 -23.66
N ALA A 247 -12.25 16.21 -23.40
CA ALA A 247 -13.66 16.11 -23.07
C ALA A 247 -14.47 16.97 -24.04
N GLN A 248 -15.63 16.47 -24.46
CA GLN A 248 -16.60 17.16 -25.30
C GLN A 248 -18.00 16.94 -24.72
N ASP A 249 -18.79 17.99 -24.58
CA ASP A 249 -20.17 17.93 -24.09
C ASP A 249 -20.34 17.13 -22.77
N GLY A 250 -19.43 17.36 -21.81
CA GLY A 250 -19.43 16.66 -20.51
C GLY A 250 -19.01 15.19 -20.56
N ARG A 251 -18.47 14.72 -21.70
CA ARG A 251 -17.98 13.35 -21.89
C ARG A 251 -16.46 13.33 -22.12
N ALA A 252 -15.75 12.49 -21.40
CA ALA A 252 -14.36 12.18 -21.69
C ALA A 252 -14.29 11.25 -22.91
N CYS A 253 -13.67 11.72 -24.01
CA CYS A 253 -13.66 11.02 -25.30
C CYS A 253 -12.26 10.63 -25.79
N GLY A 254 -11.20 11.09 -25.13
CA GLY A 254 -9.83 10.78 -25.53
C GLY A 254 -8.78 11.44 -24.65
N LEU A 255 -7.54 11.27 -25.06
CA LEU A 255 -6.38 11.83 -24.37
C LEU A 255 -5.19 12.02 -25.34
N LEU A 256 -4.30 12.93 -24.99
CA LEU A 256 -3.03 13.15 -25.67
C LEU A 256 -1.92 12.50 -24.85
N VAL A 257 -1.17 11.60 -25.49
CA VAL A 257 -0.09 10.81 -24.86
C VAL A 257 1.23 11.11 -25.53
N VAL A 258 2.28 11.31 -24.74
CA VAL A 258 3.67 11.33 -25.23
C VAL A 258 4.27 9.94 -25.04
N ARG A 259 4.68 9.33 -26.14
CA ARG A 259 5.34 8.03 -26.19
C ARG A 259 6.53 8.08 -27.13
N ASN A 260 7.70 7.62 -26.69
CA ASN A 260 8.95 7.68 -27.47
C ASN A 260 9.25 9.08 -28.06
N GLY A 261 8.89 10.15 -27.36
CA GLY A 261 9.09 11.52 -27.82
C GLY A 261 8.03 12.05 -28.79
N SER A 262 7.10 11.23 -29.26
CA SER A 262 6.01 11.63 -30.17
C SER A 262 4.69 11.79 -29.41
N GLU A 263 3.86 12.74 -29.84
CA GLU A 263 2.49 12.90 -29.36
C GLU A 263 1.53 12.02 -30.17
N ILE A 264 0.72 11.26 -29.46
CA ILE A 264 -0.29 10.37 -30.01
C ILE A 264 -1.65 10.78 -29.45
N SER A 265 -2.62 11.02 -30.30
CA SER A 265 -4.03 11.21 -29.92
C SER A 265 -4.69 9.86 -29.73
N VAL A 266 -5.18 9.56 -28.54
CA VAL A 266 -5.87 8.30 -28.24
C VAL A 266 -7.34 8.59 -28.01
N ARG A 267 -8.21 8.03 -28.86
CA ARG A 267 -9.67 8.07 -28.71
C ARG A 267 -10.11 6.92 -27.80
N ALA A 268 -10.99 7.21 -26.84
CA ALA A 268 -11.63 6.23 -25.97
C ALA A 268 -13.14 6.21 -26.25
N THR A 269 -13.67 5.12 -26.82
CA THR A 269 -15.07 5.07 -27.26
C THR A 269 -16.04 4.80 -26.11
N ARG A 270 -15.60 4.08 -25.05
CA ARG A 270 -16.43 3.70 -23.90
C ARG A 270 -15.98 4.29 -22.58
N GLY A 271 -14.67 4.54 -22.42
CA GLY A 271 -14.24 5.20 -21.17
C GLY A 271 -12.74 5.28 -20.96
N ILE A 272 -12.40 6.15 -20.01
CA ILE A 272 -11.05 6.36 -19.50
C ILE A 272 -11.07 6.11 -18.00
N VAL A 273 -10.17 5.24 -17.51
CA VAL A 273 -10.03 4.91 -16.08
C VAL A 273 -8.74 5.50 -15.54
N LEU A 274 -8.86 6.37 -14.54
CA LEU A 274 -7.74 6.97 -13.83
C LEU A 274 -7.32 6.06 -12.68
N ALA A 275 -6.07 5.61 -12.67
CA ALA A 275 -5.50 4.68 -11.69
C ALA A 275 -4.01 4.97 -11.42
N GLY A 276 -3.61 6.25 -11.47
CA GLY A 276 -2.23 6.74 -11.32
C GLY A 276 -1.64 6.61 -9.93
N GLY A 277 -2.45 6.25 -8.92
CA GLY A 277 -1.99 5.95 -7.57
C GLY A 277 -1.94 7.16 -6.63
N GLY A 278 -2.69 8.23 -6.92
CA GLY A 278 -2.75 9.44 -6.11
C GLY A 278 -1.46 10.25 -6.15
N PHE A 279 -1.21 11.04 -5.09
CA PHE A 279 -0.12 12.02 -5.07
C PHE A 279 0.89 11.89 -3.90
N PRO A 280 1.14 10.70 -3.31
CA PRO A 280 2.02 10.59 -2.15
C PRO A 280 3.48 10.93 -2.46
N ALA A 281 3.87 11.05 -3.72
CA ALA A 281 5.21 11.42 -4.15
C ALA A 281 5.33 12.86 -4.69
N SER A 282 4.21 13.62 -4.83
CA SER A 282 4.25 15.02 -5.26
C SER A 282 4.63 15.95 -4.11
N PRO A 283 5.75 16.71 -4.18
CA PRO A 283 6.09 17.71 -3.17
C PRO A 283 5.02 18.79 -3.04
N GLU A 284 4.51 19.31 -4.16
CA GLU A 284 3.54 20.41 -4.22
C GLU A 284 2.20 20.03 -3.60
N LEU A 285 1.67 18.83 -3.98
CA LEU A 285 0.38 18.37 -3.46
C LEU A 285 0.48 17.96 -1.99
N ARG A 286 1.63 17.41 -1.55
CA ARG A 286 1.88 17.17 -0.13
C ARG A 286 1.92 18.47 0.66
N GLU A 287 2.63 19.49 0.16
CA GLU A 287 2.69 20.82 0.81
C GLU A 287 1.29 21.40 0.99
N ARG A 288 0.43 21.24 -0.01
CA ARG A 288 -0.93 21.77 -0.03
C ARG A 288 -1.89 21.00 0.90
N PHE A 289 -1.78 19.67 0.97
CA PHE A 289 -2.83 18.83 1.54
C PHE A 289 -2.43 18.04 2.79
N PHE A 290 -1.14 17.87 3.08
CA PHE A 290 -0.71 17.04 4.21
C PHE A 290 -0.48 17.87 5.48
N PRO A 291 -0.60 17.22 6.67
CA PRO A 291 -0.34 17.89 7.93
C PRO A 291 1.13 18.28 8.09
N LYS A 292 1.40 19.20 9.02
CA LYS A 292 2.74 19.67 9.37
C LYS A 292 3.21 19.04 10.69
N PRO A 293 4.52 18.74 10.83
CA PRO A 293 5.60 18.96 9.86
C PRO A 293 5.45 18.06 8.64
N LEU A 294 5.80 18.61 7.46
CA LEU A 294 5.62 17.90 6.19
C LEU A 294 6.45 16.61 6.14
N ALA A 295 5.82 15.53 5.71
CA ALA A 295 6.53 14.28 5.44
C ALA A 295 7.49 14.45 4.26
N THR A 296 8.79 14.30 4.50
CA THR A 296 9.83 14.47 3.46
C THR A 296 9.91 13.25 2.54
N TYR A 297 9.74 12.05 3.09
CA TYR A 297 9.88 10.78 2.39
C TYR A 297 8.52 10.15 2.11
N THR A 298 8.47 9.24 1.15
CA THR A 298 7.29 8.41 0.86
C THR A 298 7.65 6.92 0.83
N SER A 299 6.72 6.07 1.24
CA SER A 299 6.80 4.61 1.06
C SER A 299 6.14 4.14 -0.22
N ALA A 300 5.48 5.04 -0.96
CA ALA A 300 4.85 4.75 -2.24
C ALA A 300 5.85 4.78 -3.39
N PHE A 301 5.43 4.31 -4.56
CA PHE A 301 6.20 4.45 -5.78
C PHE A 301 6.39 5.93 -6.14
N ALA A 302 7.61 6.32 -6.51
CA ALA A 302 7.98 7.70 -6.81
C ALA A 302 7.18 8.30 -7.99
N GLY A 303 6.60 7.46 -8.83
CA GLY A 303 5.72 7.87 -9.92
C GLY A 303 4.29 8.25 -9.50
N CYS A 304 3.88 8.07 -8.25
CA CYS A 304 2.56 8.49 -7.77
C CYS A 304 2.56 10.00 -7.45
N THR A 305 2.52 10.82 -8.49
CA THR A 305 2.71 12.28 -8.44
C THR A 305 1.42 13.09 -8.60
N GLY A 306 0.27 12.42 -8.76
CA GLY A 306 -1.03 13.08 -8.88
C GLY A 306 -1.35 13.59 -10.28
N ASP A 307 -0.61 13.18 -11.30
CA ASP A 307 -0.80 13.65 -12.68
C ASP A 307 -2.23 13.43 -13.16
N THR A 308 -2.76 12.23 -12.98
CA THR A 308 -4.13 11.84 -13.38
C THR A 308 -5.19 12.65 -12.68
N LEU A 309 -4.96 12.98 -11.40
CA LEU A 309 -5.84 13.83 -10.60
C LEU A 309 -5.87 15.27 -11.14
N LEU A 310 -4.69 15.84 -11.45
CA LEU A 310 -4.58 17.19 -12.01
C LEU A 310 -5.25 17.27 -13.39
N LEU A 311 -5.00 16.29 -14.27
CA LEU A 311 -5.62 16.21 -15.59
C LEU A 311 -7.16 16.13 -15.50
N ALA A 312 -7.70 15.40 -14.53
CA ALA A 312 -9.16 15.33 -14.33
C ALA A 312 -9.72 16.67 -13.84
N GLN A 313 -9.00 17.37 -12.96
CA GLN A 313 -9.43 18.69 -12.51
C GLN A 313 -9.47 19.75 -13.61
N GLU A 314 -8.59 19.66 -14.63
CA GLU A 314 -8.61 20.53 -15.81
C GLU A 314 -9.91 20.42 -16.60
N ILE A 315 -10.56 19.26 -16.59
CA ILE A 315 -11.86 19.04 -17.25
C ILE A 315 -13.06 19.10 -16.29
N GLY A 316 -12.85 19.67 -15.10
CA GLY A 316 -13.92 20.01 -14.16
C GLY A 316 -14.18 18.98 -13.04
N ALA A 317 -13.40 17.92 -12.93
CA ALA A 317 -13.59 16.92 -11.88
C ALA A 317 -13.45 17.49 -10.46
N ALA A 318 -14.30 17.02 -9.55
CA ALA A 318 -14.29 17.41 -8.16
C ALA A 318 -13.33 16.56 -7.33
N LEU A 319 -12.63 17.21 -6.37
CA LEU A 319 -11.94 16.53 -5.29
C LEU A 319 -12.90 16.20 -4.15
N GLY A 320 -12.60 15.14 -3.44
CA GLY A 320 -13.29 14.79 -2.20
C GLY A 320 -13.07 15.81 -1.09
N PRO A 321 -13.85 15.74 -0.01
CA PRO A 321 -13.70 16.61 1.14
C PRO A 321 -12.34 16.42 1.81
N LEU A 322 -11.77 17.52 2.33
CA LEU A 322 -10.53 17.42 3.09
C LEU A 322 -10.78 16.69 4.41
N GLY A 323 -9.97 15.70 4.69
CA GLY A 323 -9.94 14.97 5.94
C GLY A 323 -8.93 15.54 6.95
N GLU A 324 -8.70 14.80 8.05
CA GLU A 324 -7.73 15.19 9.08
C GLU A 324 -6.30 15.27 8.51
N ASP A 325 -5.95 14.39 7.59
CA ASP A 325 -4.58 14.23 7.11
C ASP A 325 -4.45 13.93 5.60
N ASN A 326 -5.54 13.65 4.90
CA ASN A 326 -5.63 13.41 3.44
C ASN A 326 -4.71 12.30 2.89
N SER A 327 -4.15 11.49 3.76
CA SER A 327 -3.16 10.47 3.44
C SER A 327 -3.38 9.20 4.24
N LEU A 328 -2.75 8.13 3.79
CA LEU A 328 -2.59 6.87 4.50
C LEU A 328 -1.11 6.72 4.87
N TRP A 329 -0.80 6.30 6.10
CA TRP A 329 0.50 6.53 6.71
C TRP A 329 1.23 5.26 7.12
N PHE A 330 2.57 5.28 6.99
CA PHE A 330 3.50 4.45 7.75
C PHE A 330 4.38 5.30 8.66
N PRO A 331 4.70 4.83 9.88
CA PRO A 331 5.88 5.29 10.60
C PRO A 331 7.09 4.58 10.00
N SER A 332 8.04 5.34 9.44
CA SER A 332 9.20 4.76 8.76
C SER A 332 10.52 5.28 9.31
N SER A 333 11.52 4.41 9.38
CA SER A 333 12.90 4.82 9.61
C SER A 333 13.63 5.01 8.28
N ILE A 334 14.54 5.98 8.28
CA ILE A 334 15.27 6.40 7.09
C ILE A 334 16.74 6.01 7.22
N ALA A 335 17.26 5.34 6.22
CA ALA A 335 18.67 4.95 6.17
C ALA A 335 19.28 5.30 4.81
N THR A 336 20.60 5.40 4.77
CA THR A 336 21.36 5.52 3.51
C THR A 336 21.89 4.14 3.12
N ARG A 337 21.60 3.70 1.89
CA ARG A 337 22.16 2.47 1.33
C ARG A 337 23.62 2.64 0.95
N ARG A 338 24.30 1.54 0.66
CA ARG A 338 25.71 1.56 0.26
C ARG A 338 25.98 2.31 -1.05
N ASP A 339 24.99 2.38 -1.94
CA ASP A 339 25.01 3.13 -3.20
C ASP A 339 24.65 4.61 -3.03
N GLY A 340 24.47 5.10 -1.80
CA GLY A 340 24.07 6.46 -1.48
C GLY A 340 22.57 6.72 -1.57
N SER A 341 21.76 5.79 -2.06
CA SER A 341 20.32 5.97 -2.16
C SER A 341 19.62 5.90 -0.79
N THR A 342 18.44 6.49 -0.71
CA THR A 342 17.63 6.48 0.52
C THR A 342 16.83 5.19 0.67
N ALA A 343 16.96 4.54 1.82
CA ALA A 343 16.09 3.44 2.24
C ALA A 343 14.99 3.99 3.14
N VAL A 344 13.74 3.74 2.79
CA VAL A 344 12.56 4.02 3.62
C VAL A 344 12.02 2.69 4.12
N TYR A 345 12.18 2.41 5.41
CA TYR A 345 11.73 1.16 6.00
C TYR A 345 10.45 1.38 6.82
N PRO A 346 9.30 0.84 6.40
CA PRO A 346 8.05 0.99 7.13
C PRO A 346 7.98 0.03 8.33
N HIS A 347 7.74 0.56 9.53
CA HIS A 347 7.55 -0.19 10.77
C HIS A 347 6.10 -0.67 10.90
N ILE A 348 5.74 -1.76 10.22
CA ILE A 348 4.37 -2.25 10.12
C ILE A 348 4.04 -3.19 11.28
N VAL A 349 4.58 -4.43 11.25
CA VAL A 349 4.19 -5.51 12.18
C VAL A 349 5.38 -6.26 12.78
N LEU A 350 6.61 -6.01 12.31
CA LEU A 350 7.76 -6.84 12.66
C LEU A 350 8.44 -6.43 13.96
N ASP A 351 8.26 -5.20 14.40
CA ASP A 351 8.98 -4.63 15.55
C ASP A 351 8.06 -3.91 16.56
N ARG A 352 7.29 -2.88 16.18
CA ARG A 352 6.60 -1.98 17.14
C ARG A 352 5.73 -2.70 18.18
N ALA A 353 5.00 -3.74 17.79
CA ALA A 353 4.13 -4.49 18.68
C ALA A 353 4.85 -5.56 19.51
N LYS A 354 6.15 -5.85 19.23
CA LYS A 354 6.91 -6.88 19.93
C LYS A 354 7.24 -6.46 21.36
N PRO A 355 7.32 -7.42 22.32
CA PRO A 355 7.63 -7.10 23.72
C PRO A 355 9.06 -6.57 23.90
N GLY A 356 9.20 -5.46 24.63
CA GLY A 356 10.52 -4.86 24.93
C GLY A 356 10.88 -3.63 24.09
N LEU A 357 9.87 -2.92 23.57
CA LEU A 357 10.03 -1.67 22.83
C LEU A 357 9.01 -0.64 23.30
N VAL A 358 9.41 0.63 23.39
CA VAL A 358 8.52 1.78 23.58
C VAL A 358 8.79 2.87 22.55
N ALA A 359 7.77 3.66 22.23
CA ALA A 359 7.88 4.85 21.39
C ALA A 359 7.81 6.11 22.26
N VAL A 360 8.77 7.02 22.10
CA VAL A 360 8.84 8.24 22.92
C VAL A 360 9.00 9.50 22.07
N ASN A 361 8.45 10.61 22.58
CA ASN A 361 8.62 11.97 22.07
C ASN A 361 9.87 12.65 22.66
N VAL A 362 10.10 13.94 22.37
CA VAL A 362 11.25 14.71 22.88
C VAL A 362 11.28 14.82 24.41
N ALA A 363 10.13 14.76 25.08
CA ALA A 363 10.05 14.72 26.53
C ALA A 363 10.34 13.33 27.14
N GLY A 364 10.76 12.36 26.31
CA GLY A 364 11.01 10.98 26.75
C GLY A 364 9.75 10.22 27.15
N ARG A 365 8.56 10.69 26.77
CA ARG A 365 7.27 10.14 27.19
C ARG A 365 6.61 9.34 26.06
N ARG A 366 5.94 8.23 26.42
CA ARG A 366 5.01 7.52 25.53
C ARG A 366 3.81 8.42 25.22
N PHE A 367 3.23 8.24 24.06
CA PHE A 367 2.08 9.02 23.57
C PHE A 367 1.03 8.17 22.88
N VAL A 368 1.27 6.86 22.73
CA VAL A 368 0.40 5.94 22.01
C VAL A 368 0.65 4.49 22.44
N ASN A 369 -0.32 3.62 22.21
CA ASN A 369 -0.12 2.19 22.17
C ASN A 369 0.73 1.82 20.95
N GLU A 370 1.92 1.30 21.14
CA GLU A 370 2.85 1.00 20.04
C GLU A 370 2.38 -0.15 19.16
N ALA A 371 1.41 -0.94 19.61
CA ALA A 371 0.88 -2.08 18.88
C ALA A 371 -0.29 -1.73 17.94
N VAL A 372 -0.88 -0.53 18.04
CA VAL A 372 -1.95 -0.10 17.12
C VAL A 372 -1.49 -0.14 15.66
N SER A 373 -2.42 -0.04 14.72
CA SER A 373 -2.09 -0.02 13.29
C SER A 373 -1.07 1.08 12.96
N TYR A 374 -0.30 0.89 11.93
CA TYR A 374 0.70 1.85 11.49
C TYR A 374 0.09 3.22 11.16
N HIS A 375 -1.12 3.22 10.62
CA HIS A 375 -1.85 4.44 10.30
C HIS A 375 -2.22 5.22 11.58
N GLU A 376 -2.85 4.57 12.55
CA GLU A 376 -3.20 5.18 13.83
C GLU A 376 -1.97 5.61 14.64
N PHE A 377 -0.88 4.84 14.57
CA PHE A 377 0.37 5.23 15.20
C PHE A 377 0.90 6.55 14.64
N THR A 378 0.89 6.70 13.31
CA THR A 378 1.37 7.92 12.66
C THR A 378 0.45 9.10 12.91
N ARG A 379 -0.87 8.90 12.93
CA ARG A 379 -1.82 9.92 13.37
C ARG A 379 -1.56 10.36 14.81
N ALA A 380 -1.26 9.43 15.69
CA ALA A 380 -0.87 9.75 17.07
C ALA A 380 0.43 10.55 17.15
N MET A 381 1.41 10.31 16.25
CA MET A 381 2.61 11.15 16.15
C MET A 381 2.23 12.60 15.84
N TYR A 382 1.37 12.85 14.85
CA TYR A 382 0.91 14.20 14.51
C TYR A 382 0.07 14.83 15.64
N ARG A 383 -0.87 14.08 16.24
CA ARG A 383 -1.67 14.57 17.37
C ARG A 383 -0.79 14.99 18.56
N SER A 384 0.16 14.16 18.94
CA SER A 384 1.11 14.47 20.02
C SER A 384 2.02 15.64 19.67
N HIS A 385 2.42 15.76 18.40
CA HIS A 385 3.31 16.83 17.94
C HIS A 385 2.69 18.23 18.08
N ARG A 386 1.37 18.35 18.14
CA ARG A 386 0.68 19.63 18.39
C ARG A 386 0.99 20.25 19.75
N THR A 387 1.39 19.43 20.72
CA THR A 387 1.67 19.87 22.10
C THR A 387 3.12 19.64 22.51
N VAL A 388 3.71 18.51 22.10
CA VAL A 388 5.09 18.12 22.43
C VAL A 388 5.75 17.60 21.15
N SER A 389 6.95 18.09 20.82
CA SER A 389 7.67 17.62 19.64
C SER A 389 7.79 16.08 19.65
N THR A 390 7.16 15.44 18.66
CA THR A 390 7.04 13.97 18.57
C THR A 390 7.54 13.44 17.23
N ILE A 391 7.77 14.31 16.27
CA ILE A 391 8.33 13.97 14.94
C ILE A 391 9.72 14.59 14.85
N PRO A 392 10.79 13.76 14.76
CA PRO A 392 10.79 12.29 14.76
C PRO A 392 10.40 11.67 16.10
N THR A 393 9.78 10.48 16.06
CA THR A 393 9.54 9.63 17.21
C THR A 393 10.72 8.66 17.38
N TRP A 394 11.08 8.33 18.62
CA TRP A 394 12.13 7.36 18.89
C TRP A 394 11.54 6.02 19.33
N LEU A 395 11.85 4.94 18.60
CA LEU A 395 11.60 3.57 19.02
C LEU A 395 12.77 3.11 19.89
N VAL A 396 12.52 2.93 21.18
CA VAL A 396 13.55 2.60 22.19
C VAL A 396 13.39 1.16 22.65
N CYS A 397 14.48 0.42 22.67
CA CYS A 397 14.54 -0.98 23.15
C CYS A 397 15.92 -1.31 23.72
N ASP A 398 16.15 -2.56 24.06
CA ASP A 398 17.49 -3.06 24.45
C ASP A 398 18.11 -3.99 23.38
N ARG A 399 19.36 -4.42 23.60
CA ARG A 399 20.11 -5.29 22.68
C ARG A 399 19.41 -6.65 22.47
N ARG A 400 18.70 -7.18 23.46
CA ARG A 400 17.99 -8.48 23.35
C ARG A 400 16.84 -8.37 22.37
N PHE A 401 16.12 -7.23 22.40
CA PHE A 401 15.07 -6.94 21.45
C PHE A 401 15.61 -6.95 20.02
N VAL A 402 16.68 -6.18 19.75
CA VAL A 402 17.30 -6.10 18.43
C VAL A 402 17.79 -7.47 17.96
N TRP A 403 18.36 -8.29 18.86
CA TRP A 403 18.79 -9.65 18.53
C TRP A 403 17.61 -10.55 18.15
N LYS A 404 16.53 -10.50 18.91
CA LYS A 404 15.39 -11.42 18.74
C LYS A 404 14.47 -11.03 17.60
N TYR A 405 14.14 -9.74 17.46
CA TYR A 405 13.11 -9.25 16.54
C TYR A 405 13.67 -8.41 15.38
N GLY A 406 14.90 -7.93 15.50
CA GLY A 406 15.41 -6.88 14.65
C GLY A 406 14.91 -5.50 15.06
N LEU A 407 15.28 -4.45 14.30
CA LEU A 407 14.74 -3.10 14.43
C LEU A 407 14.91 -2.34 13.12
N GLY A 408 13.83 -2.09 12.42
CA GLY A 408 13.88 -1.48 11.09
C GLY A 408 14.70 -2.34 10.11
N ILE A 409 15.68 -1.74 9.44
CA ILE A 409 16.56 -2.46 8.50
C ILE A 409 17.51 -3.46 9.17
N ILE A 410 17.63 -3.41 10.49
CA ILE A 410 18.47 -4.34 11.26
C ILE A 410 17.72 -5.66 11.44
N ARG A 411 18.20 -6.70 10.82
CA ARG A 411 17.55 -8.02 10.85
C ARG A 411 17.76 -8.73 12.20
N PRO A 412 16.85 -9.62 12.59
CA PRO A 412 17.07 -10.53 13.73
C PRO A 412 18.42 -11.26 13.61
N MET A 413 19.02 -11.59 14.75
CA MET A 413 20.30 -12.29 14.87
C MET A 413 21.50 -11.56 14.21
N THR A 414 21.41 -10.24 13.95
CA THR A 414 22.55 -9.46 13.47
C THR A 414 23.61 -9.34 14.58
N PRO A 415 24.82 -9.92 14.40
CA PRO A 415 25.82 -9.99 15.47
C PRO A 415 26.53 -8.66 15.70
N VAL A 416 26.80 -7.90 14.64
CA VAL A 416 27.57 -6.66 14.67
C VAL A 416 26.69 -5.49 14.28
N LEU A 417 26.54 -4.52 15.20
CA LEU A 417 25.71 -3.30 15.00
C LEU A 417 26.55 -2.05 14.68
N GLY A 418 27.88 -2.15 14.73
CA GLY A 418 28.79 -1.01 14.59
C GLY A 418 28.58 -0.18 13.31
N GLY A 419 28.29 -0.84 12.19
CA GLY A 419 27.99 -0.15 10.93
C GLY A 419 26.74 0.74 11.00
N TYR A 420 25.68 0.25 11.64
CA TYR A 420 24.43 1.00 11.83
C TYR A 420 24.60 2.15 12.82
N VAL A 421 25.44 1.98 13.83
CA VAL A 421 25.78 3.06 14.79
C VAL A 421 26.63 4.13 14.09
N LYS A 422 27.64 3.72 13.32
CA LYS A 422 28.53 4.65 12.59
C LYS A 422 27.76 5.46 11.53
N SER A 423 26.79 4.86 10.84
CA SER A 423 25.92 5.57 9.89
C SER A 423 24.91 6.52 10.57
N GLY A 424 24.78 6.48 11.88
CA GLY A 424 23.80 7.28 12.63
C GLY A 424 22.38 6.71 12.61
N TYR A 425 22.12 5.61 11.90
CA TYR A 425 20.80 4.97 11.85
C TYR A 425 20.39 4.42 13.22
N LEU A 426 21.28 3.67 13.90
CA LEU A 426 21.05 3.16 15.25
C LEU A 426 21.73 4.05 16.27
N LYS A 427 21.00 4.56 17.24
CA LYS A 427 21.56 5.16 18.46
C LYS A 427 21.76 4.07 19.51
N GLN A 428 22.89 4.08 20.20
CA GLN A 428 23.22 3.04 21.18
C GLN A 428 24.00 3.63 22.37
N ALA A 429 23.64 3.24 23.59
CA ALA A 429 24.34 3.63 24.80
C ALA A 429 24.23 2.56 25.89
N ARG A 430 25.17 2.59 26.88
CA ARG A 430 25.15 1.67 28.02
C ARG A 430 24.14 2.06 29.10
N SER A 431 23.63 3.30 29.09
CA SER A 431 22.62 3.79 30.03
C SER A 431 21.49 4.49 29.28
N LEU A 432 20.28 4.53 29.85
CA LEU A 432 19.14 5.28 29.34
C LEU A 432 19.43 6.78 29.27
N THR A 433 20.09 7.34 30.31
CA THR A 433 20.52 8.74 30.30
C THR A 433 21.48 9.05 29.14
N GLY A 434 22.45 8.16 28.89
CA GLY A 434 23.36 8.30 27.76
C GLY A 434 22.64 8.21 26.42
N LEU A 435 21.68 7.28 26.28
CA LEU A 435 20.87 7.14 25.07
C LEU A 435 20.01 8.39 24.83
N ALA A 436 19.34 8.90 25.88
CA ALA A 436 18.51 10.10 25.82
C ALA A 436 19.28 11.32 25.32
N ARG A 437 20.51 11.53 25.81
CA ARG A 437 21.40 12.62 25.36
C ARG A 437 21.73 12.49 23.86
N ILE A 438 22.03 11.26 23.40
CA ILE A 438 22.34 11.01 21.97
C ILE A 438 21.10 11.23 21.10
N MET A 439 19.90 10.95 21.59
CA MET A 439 18.63 11.15 20.89
C MET A 439 18.14 12.61 20.96
N GLY A 440 18.66 13.43 21.87
CA GLY A 440 18.15 14.78 22.11
C GLY A 440 16.79 14.80 22.82
N VAL A 441 16.53 13.81 23.69
CA VAL A 441 15.28 13.73 24.49
C VAL A 441 15.55 13.93 25.97
N ASP A 442 14.52 14.27 26.76
CA ASP A 442 14.65 14.42 28.21
C ASP A 442 15.09 13.11 28.88
N PRO A 443 16.26 13.09 29.54
CA PRO A 443 16.78 11.90 30.22
C PRO A 443 15.92 11.44 31.40
N ALA A 444 15.34 12.36 32.17
CA ALA A 444 14.50 12.03 33.29
C ALA A 444 13.17 11.43 32.81
N GLY A 445 12.58 12.04 31.79
CA GLY A 445 11.37 11.53 31.15
C GLY A 445 11.54 10.13 30.56
N LEU A 446 12.66 9.86 29.86
CA LEU A 446 12.94 8.53 29.32
C LEU A 446 13.15 7.49 30.44
N ALA A 447 13.91 7.81 31.47
CA ALA A 447 14.15 6.90 32.58
C ALA A 447 12.84 6.53 33.31
N GLU A 448 11.98 7.52 33.56
CA GLU A 448 10.68 7.34 34.18
C GLU A 448 9.75 6.49 33.29
N THR A 449 9.71 6.77 31.98
CA THR A 449 8.92 6.01 31.02
C THR A 449 9.32 4.54 31.02
N VAL A 450 10.62 4.23 30.93
CA VAL A 450 11.10 2.85 30.93
C VAL A 450 10.85 2.15 32.26
N ARG A 451 11.01 2.85 33.39
CA ARG A 451 10.71 2.31 34.70
C ARG A 451 9.24 1.90 34.86
N THR A 452 8.33 2.80 34.50
CA THR A 452 6.87 2.58 34.51
C THR A 452 6.47 1.45 33.57
N TYR A 453 6.97 1.48 32.33
CA TYR A 453 6.71 0.44 31.33
C TYR A 453 7.21 -0.94 31.78
N ASN A 454 8.36 -1.01 32.43
CA ASN A 454 8.87 -2.28 32.97
C ASN A 454 7.96 -2.83 34.07
N GLY A 455 7.28 -1.97 34.83
CA GLY A 455 6.22 -2.37 35.76
C GLY A 455 5.06 -3.04 35.03
N PHE A 456 4.57 -2.44 33.94
CA PHE A 456 3.52 -3.02 33.09
C PHE A 456 3.97 -4.32 32.43
N ALA A 457 5.22 -4.41 32.00
CA ALA A 457 5.76 -5.63 31.41
C ALA A 457 5.78 -6.82 32.40
N ARG A 458 6.03 -6.56 33.69
CA ARG A 458 5.99 -7.58 34.76
C ARG A 458 4.56 -7.99 35.13
N SER A 459 3.64 -7.01 35.26
CA SER A 459 2.23 -7.28 35.54
C SER A 459 1.47 -7.88 34.37
N GLY A 460 1.90 -7.59 33.14
CA GLY A 460 1.20 -7.96 31.92
C GLY A 460 0.07 -7.00 31.53
N VAL A 461 -0.10 -5.86 32.24
CA VAL A 461 -1.18 -4.89 32.02
C VAL A 461 -0.59 -3.49 31.81
N ASP A 462 -0.90 -2.87 30.69
CA ASP A 462 -0.54 -1.48 30.35
C ASP A 462 -1.71 -0.55 30.66
N VAL A 463 -1.77 -0.02 31.88
CA VAL A 463 -2.86 0.88 32.30
C VAL A 463 -2.84 2.25 31.62
N GLN A 464 -1.77 2.61 30.88
CA GLN A 464 -1.66 3.90 30.20
C GLN A 464 -2.24 3.87 28.79
N PHE A 465 -1.98 2.81 28.04
CA PHE A 465 -2.33 2.73 26.62
C PHE A 465 -2.99 1.39 26.24
N HIS A 466 -3.29 0.51 27.19
CA HIS A 466 -4.00 -0.76 26.99
C HIS A 466 -3.33 -1.69 25.96
N ARG A 467 -1.99 -1.63 25.85
CA ARG A 467 -1.23 -2.39 24.86
C ARG A 467 -1.31 -3.90 25.11
N GLY A 468 -1.74 -4.63 24.08
CA GLY A 468 -1.87 -6.08 24.14
C GLY A 468 -3.16 -6.57 24.77
N GLU A 469 -4.17 -5.72 24.95
CA GLU A 469 -5.50 -6.09 25.44
C GLU A 469 -6.41 -6.59 24.32
N ASN A 470 -6.34 -5.97 23.13
CA ASN A 470 -7.18 -6.36 22.01
C ASN A 470 -6.56 -7.44 21.11
N ALA A 471 -7.38 -8.03 20.24
CA ALA A 471 -6.97 -9.12 19.36
C ALA A 471 -5.91 -8.68 18.31
N TYR A 472 -6.00 -7.46 17.78
CA TYR A 472 -5.04 -6.95 16.79
C TYR A 472 -3.64 -6.80 17.38
N ASP A 473 -3.54 -6.17 18.56
CA ASP A 473 -2.27 -6.02 19.27
C ASP A 473 -1.61 -7.37 19.50
N ARG A 474 -2.39 -8.33 20.04
CA ARG A 474 -1.92 -9.69 20.37
C ARG A 474 -1.46 -10.45 19.13
N ALA A 475 -2.16 -10.30 18.00
CA ALA A 475 -1.77 -10.91 16.73
C ALA A 475 -0.45 -10.35 16.18
N CYS A 476 -0.15 -9.08 16.47
CA CYS A 476 1.12 -8.43 16.10
C CYS A 476 2.26 -8.69 17.11
N GLY A 477 1.94 -9.08 18.34
CA GLY A 477 2.88 -9.40 19.41
C GLY A 477 3.70 -10.68 19.17
N ASP A 478 4.30 -11.20 20.22
CA ASP A 478 5.00 -12.51 20.23
C ASP A 478 4.15 -13.51 21.03
N ALA A 479 3.45 -14.39 20.34
CA ALA A 479 2.56 -15.37 20.96
C ALA A 479 3.24 -16.31 21.98
N ALA A 480 4.57 -16.44 21.93
CA ALA A 480 5.34 -17.25 22.90
C ALA A 480 5.76 -16.45 24.16
N HIS A 481 5.58 -15.12 24.15
CA HIS A 481 5.96 -14.27 25.29
C HIS A 481 4.83 -14.20 26.32
N ARG A 482 5.19 -14.23 27.63
CA ARG A 482 4.26 -14.17 28.77
C ARG A 482 4.72 -13.09 29.75
N PRO A 483 3.81 -12.49 30.52
CA PRO A 483 2.35 -12.70 30.59
C PRO A 483 1.56 -12.07 29.43
N ASN A 484 2.08 -11.02 28.76
CA ASN A 484 1.42 -10.32 27.66
C ASN A 484 2.30 -10.37 26.39
N PRO A 485 1.78 -10.77 25.22
CA PRO A 485 2.58 -10.93 24.00
C PRO A 485 3.19 -9.63 23.46
N CYS A 486 2.74 -8.47 23.95
CA CYS A 486 3.18 -7.15 23.52
C CYS A 486 4.05 -6.41 24.55
N LEU A 487 4.12 -6.88 25.80
CA LEU A 487 4.81 -6.21 26.89
C LEU A 487 6.01 -7.04 27.36
N GLY A 488 7.20 -6.47 27.29
CA GLY A 488 8.44 -7.09 27.77
C GLY A 488 9.39 -6.01 28.31
N PRO A 489 10.20 -6.30 29.34
CA PRO A 489 11.03 -5.29 29.98
C PRO A 489 12.19 -4.83 29.10
N ILE A 490 12.60 -3.57 29.26
CA ILE A 490 13.75 -2.92 28.65
C ILE A 490 14.79 -2.73 29.78
N GLU A 491 15.70 -3.67 29.96
CA GLU A 491 16.56 -3.72 31.17
C GLU A 491 18.03 -4.00 30.87
N ARG A 492 18.35 -4.57 29.71
CA ARG A 492 19.70 -5.07 29.44
C ARG A 492 20.48 -4.18 28.46
N PRO A 493 21.48 -3.44 28.95
CA PRO A 493 22.34 -2.65 28.06
C PRO A 493 23.09 -3.54 27.06
N PRO A 494 23.52 -2.98 25.92
CA PRO A 494 23.28 -1.60 25.53
C PRO A 494 21.82 -1.35 25.10
N PHE A 495 21.32 -0.15 25.46
CA PHE A 495 20.03 0.35 24.99
C PHE A 495 20.17 0.89 23.58
N CYS A 496 19.14 0.73 22.79
CA CYS A 496 19.13 1.03 21.35
C CYS A 496 17.92 1.89 21.00
N ALA A 497 18.07 2.78 20.01
CA ALA A 497 16.95 3.54 19.48
C ALA A 497 17.10 3.80 17.98
N VAL A 498 15.95 3.87 17.28
CA VAL A 498 15.84 4.28 15.87
C VAL A 498 14.79 5.37 15.77
N ALA A 499 15.10 6.43 15.00
CA ALA A 499 14.15 7.49 14.70
C ALA A 499 13.16 7.04 13.63
N VAL A 500 11.87 7.36 13.83
CA VAL A 500 10.82 7.15 12.83
C VAL A 500 10.10 8.46 12.53
N VAL A 501 9.73 8.62 11.27
CA VAL A 501 9.02 9.76 10.73
C VAL A 501 7.77 9.30 9.98
N PRO A 502 6.74 10.15 9.83
CA PRO A 502 5.62 9.88 8.96
C PRO A 502 6.06 9.70 7.50
N THR A 503 5.55 8.69 6.82
CA THR A 503 5.70 8.52 5.37
C THR A 503 4.37 8.13 4.76
N PRO A 504 3.87 8.85 3.73
CA PRO A 504 2.66 8.45 3.04
C PRO A 504 2.91 7.15 2.27
N LEU A 505 1.97 6.22 2.37
CA LEU A 505 1.94 5.01 1.55
C LEU A 505 0.95 5.14 0.39
N GLY A 506 0.01 6.07 0.53
CA GLY A 506 -1.02 6.43 -0.44
C GLY A 506 -1.74 7.70 -0.01
N THR A 507 -2.71 8.13 -0.80
CA THR A 507 -3.59 9.25 -0.48
C THR A 507 -5.01 8.77 -0.23
N SER A 508 -5.67 9.33 0.79
CA SER A 508 -7.11 9.16 1.00
C SER A 508 -7.92 10.23 0.28
N LEU A 509 -7.32 11.38 0.06
CA LEU A 509 -7.87 12.44 -0.80
C LEU A 509 -7.65 12.07 -2.27
N GLY A 510 -8.72 12.11 -3.06
CA GLY A 510 -8.75 11.83 -4.49
C GLY A 510 -9.97 12.45 -5.16
N LEU A 511 -10.29 12.02 -6.37
CA LEU A 511 -11.45 12.45 -7.13
C LEU A 511 -12.75 11.88 -6.53
N LEU A 512 -13.80 12.69 -6.45
CA LEU A 512 -15.12 12.19 -6.11
C LEU A 512 -15.67 11.32 -7.23
N THR A 513 -16.32 10.22 -6.84
CA THR A 513 -16.97 9.28 -7.77
C THR A 513 -18.37 8.90 -7.27
N ASP A 514 -19.19 8.38 -8.16
CA ASP A 514 -20.41 7.65 -7.84
C ASP A 514 -20.14 6.15 -7.52
N GLU A 515 -21.19 5.39 -7.31
CA GLU A 515 -21.13 3.95 -6.98
C GLU A 515 -20.60 3.08 -8.13
N SER A 516 -20.60 3.59 -9.36
CA SER A 516 -20.06 2.95 -10.56
C SER A 516 -18.61 3.33 -10.86
N ALA A 517 -17.96 4.04 -9.93
CA ALA A 517 -16.62 4.63 -10.10
C ALA A 517 -16.54 5.77 -11.14
N GLN A 518 -17.68 6.32 -11.63
CA GLN A 518 -17.64 7.48 -12.51
C GLN A 518 -17.22 8.72 -11.73
N VAL A 519 -16.28 9.48 -12.26
CA VAL A 519 -15.84 10.75 -11.69
C VAL A 519 -16.97 11.78 -11.80
N VAL A 520 -17.22 12.53 -10.74
CA VAL A 520 -18.20 13.61 -10.75
C VAL A 520 -17.55 14.99 -10.84
N ASP A 521 -18.26 15.93 -11.41
CA ASP A 521 -17.86 17.33 -11.49
C ASP A 521 -18.18 18.10 -10.18
N ARG A 522 -17.86 19.39 -10.15
CA ARG A 522 -18.11 20.27 -8.99
C ARG A 522 -19.59 20.48 -8.67
N ALA A 523 -20.49 20.18 -9.61
CA ALA A 523 -21.92 20.21 -9.40
C ALA A 523 -22.49 18.84 -8.95
N GLY A 524 -21.61 17.85 -8.78
CA GLY A 524 -21.98 16.48 -8.40
C GLY A 524 -22.54 15.66 -9.56
N GLN A 525 -22.39 16.13 -10.82
CA GLN A 525 -22.86 15.39 -11.99
C GLN A 525 -21.73 14.49 -12.53
N PRO A 526 -22.03 13.27 -12.98
CA PRO A 526 -21.04 12.39 -13.58
C PRO A 526 -20.41 12.99 -14.83
N ILE A 527 -19.09 13.03 -14.91
CA ILE A 527 -18.37 13.25 -16.17
C ILE A 527 -18.44 11.94 -16.96
N THR A 528 -19.28 11.92 -17.98
CA THR A 528 -19.58 10.71 -18.72
C THR A 528 -18.29 10.06 -19.26
N ALA A 529 -18.17 8.72 -19.11
CA ALA A 529 -17.04 7.92 -19.58
C ALA A 529 -15.69 8.24 -18.90
N LEU A 530 -15.68 8.97 -17.80
CA LEU A 530 -14.50 9.15 -16.95
C LEU A 530 -14.68 8.40 -15.64
N TYR A 531 -13.71 7.56 -15.28
CA TYR A 531 -13.74 6.73 -14.08
C TYR A 531 -12.46 6.93 -13.28
N ALA A 532 -12.51 6.65 -11.97
CA ALA A 532 -11.32 6.61 -11.12
C ALA A 532 -11.36 5.42 -10.16
N CYS A 533 -10.19 4.83 -9.90
CA CYS A 533 -10.04 3.76 -8.91
C CYS A 533 -8.70 3.87 -8.18
N GLY A 534 -8.56 3.12 -7.08
CA GLY A 534 -7.38 3.22 -6.21
C GLY A 534 -7.26 4.61 -5.59
N ASN A 535 -6.03 5.10 -5.43
CA ASN A 535 -5.80 6.37 -4.74
C ASN A 535 -6.04 7.62 -5.60
N ASP A 536 -6.39 7.45 -6.87
CA ASP A 536 -6.94 8.55 -7.69
C ASP A 536 -8.40 8.84 -7.31
N MET A 537 -9.12 7.84 -6.84
CA MET A 537 -10.45 7.97 -6.26
C MET A 537 -10.36 8.40 -4.79
N HIS A 538 -11.23 9.28 -4.35
CA HIS A 538 -11.36 9.62 -2.93
C HIS A 538 -11.78 8.37 -2.14
N SER A 539 -11.08 8.12 -1.01
CA SER A 539 -11.30 6.90 -0.24
C SER A 539 -12.70 6.83 0.34
N VAL A 540 -13.44 5.77 0.05
CA VAL A 540 -14.77 5.52 0.63
C VAL A 540 -14.73 5.34 2.15
N PHE A 541 -13.54 5.17 2.72
CA PHE A 541 -13.31 5.07 4.15
C PHE A 541 -13.06 6.43 4.82
N GLY A 542 -13.11 7.55 4.08
CA GLY A 542 -12.97 8.91 4.64
C GLY A 542 -11.63 9.14 5.35
N GLY A 543 -10.55 8.54 4.86
CA GLY A 543 -9.22 8.61 5.47
C GLY A 543 -8.95 7.56 6.56
N GLU A 544 -9.96 6.77 6.96
CA GLU A 544 -9.78 5.67 7.90
C GLU A 544 -9.16 4.43 7.24
N TYR A 545 -8.61 3.52 8.07
CA TYR A 545 -7.97 2.30 7.58
C TYR A 545 -8.57 1.07 8.29
N PRO A 546 -9.56 0.38 7.69
CA PRO A 546 -10.32 -0.69 8.37
C PRO A 546 -9.48 -1.93 8.68
N GLY A 547 -8.56 -2.31 7.82
CA GLY A 547 -7.80 -3.55 7.96
C GLY A 547 -6.70 -3.72 6.92
N ALA A 548 -5.90 -4.76 7.08
CA ALA A 548 -4.80 -5.05 6.17
C ALA A 548 -5.29 -5.28 4.74
N GLY A 549 -4.85 -4.44 3.80
CA GLY A 549 -5.21 -4.56 2.39
C GLY A 549 -6.42 -3.74 1.94
N ALA A 550 -6.91 -2.81 2.78
CA ALA A 550 -8.05 -1.96 2.46
C ALA A 550 -7.86 -1.16 1.16
N GLU A 551 -6.68 -0.59 0.93
CA GLU A 551 -6.40 0.18 -0.30
C GLU A 551 -6.46 -0.69 -1.56
N LEU A 552 -5.85 -1.88 -1.53
CA LEU A 552 -5.86 -2.77 -2.70
C LEU A 552 -7.24 -3.38 -2.92
N GLY A 553 -7.97 -3.72 -1.85
CA GLY A 553 -9.35 -4.16 -1.94
C GLY A 553 -10.23 -3.12 -2.62
N LEU A 554 -10.12 -1.86 -2.18
CA LEU A 554 -10.82 -0.72 -2.76
C LEU A 554 -10.42 -0.51 -4.23
N ALA A 555 -9.12 -0.47 -4.52
CA ALA A 555 -8.60 -0.23 -5.87
C ALA A 555 -9.09 -1.25 -6.88
N MET A 556 -9.03 -2.54 -6.53
CA MET A 556 -9.48 -3.62 -7.42
C MET A 556 -10.99 -3.65 -7.58
N THR A 557 -11.75 -3.40 -6.50
CA THR A 557 -13.22 -3.39 -6.54
C THR A 557 -13.75 -2.26 -7.44
N PHE A 558 -13.24 -1.04 -7.26
CA PHE A 558 -13.68 0.08 -8.10
C PHE A 558 -13.09 0.03 -9.51
N GLY A 559 -11.92 -0.59 -9.72
CA GLY A 559 -11.42 -0.93 -11.04
C GLY A 559 -12.33 -1.91 -11.79
N TYR A 560 -12.87 -2.91 -11.07
CA TYR A 560 -13.87 -3.83 -11.60
C TYR A 560 -15.18 -3.10 -11.94
N LEU A 561 -15.71 -2.27 -11.04
CA LEU A 561 -16.95 -1.51 -11.28
C LEU A 561 -16.81 -0.57 -12.47
N ALA A 562 -15.71 0.17 -12.57
CA ALA A 562 -15.42 1.07 -13.68
C ALA A 562 -15.47 0.35 -15.05
N ALA A 563 -14.77 -0.79 -15.13
CA ALA A 563 -14.71 -1.56 -16.38
C ALA A 563 -16.06 -2.20 -16.73
N LYS A 564 -16.81 -2.72 -15.74
CA LYS A 564 -18.16 -3.28 -15.95
C LYS A 564 -19.13 -2.21 -16.42
N HIS A 565 -19.09 -1.03 -15.80
CA HIS A 565 -19.95 0.08 -16.20
C HIS A 565 -19.59 0.58 -17.60
N ALA A 566 -18.30 0.76 -17.93
CA ALA A 566 -17.85 1.15 -19.25
C ALA A 566 -18.29 0.12 -20.33
N ALA A 567 -18.26 -1.18 -20.03
CA ALA A 567 -18.69 -2.23 -20.95
C ALA A 567 -20.19 -2.21 -21.21
N SER A 568 -21.00 -1.83 -20.23
CA SER A 568 -22.47 -1.75 -20.36
C SER A 568 -22.95 -0.42 -20.98
N ALA A 569 -22.11 0.63 -20.97
CA ALA A 569 -22.47 1.94 -21.48
C ALA A 569 -22.79 1.89 -23.01
N ALA A 570 -23.79 2.64 -23.43
CA ALA A 570 -24.14 2.75 -24.86
C ALA A 570 -23.00 3.43 -25.65
N VAL A 571 -22.71 2.90 -26.83
CA VAL A 571 -21.78 3.55 -27.76
C VAL A 571 -22.50 4.74 -28.40
N PRO A 572 -21.92 5.96 -28.35
CA PRO A 572 -22.52 7.11 -29.02
C PRO A 572 -22.75 6.83 -30.52
N PRO A 573 -23.90 7.24 -31.09
CA PRO A 573 -24.10 7.17 -32.54
C PRO A 573 -23.04 8.03 -33.23
N GLY A 574 -22.27 7.45 -34.18
CA GLY A 574 -21.19 8.11 -34.90
C GLY A 574 -19.79 7.53 -34.70
N SER A 575 -19.61 6.49 -33.89
CA SER A 575 -18.30 5.84 -33.66
C SER A 575 -18.03 4.62 -34.56
N LYS A 576 -18.96 4.26 -35.46
CA LYS A 576 -18.63 3.32 -36.53
C LYS A 576 -18.00 4.14 -37.66
N GLY A 577 -16.67 4.04 -37.79
CA GLY A 577 -15.98 4.54 -38.95
C GLY A 577 -16.65 3.95 -40.17
N ASP A 578 -17.08 4.81 -41.10
CA ASP A 578 -17.39 4.41 -42.46
C ASP A 578 -16.16 3.66 -42.98
N GLN A 579 -16.27 2.36 -43.06
CA GLN A 579 -15.36 1.58 -43.92
C GLN A 579 -15.84 1.77 -45.33
N PRO A 580 -14.99 2.25 -46.28
CA PRO A 580 -15.27 2.22 -47.70
C PRO A 580 -15.29 0.79 -48.24
#